data_f1c72f5ed667959ce9d6df36e81ea544
#
_entry.id   f1c72f5ed667959ce9d6df36e81ea544
#
_cell.length_a   1.000
_cell.length_b   1.000
_cell.length_c   1.000
_cell.angle_alpha   90.00
_cell.angle_beta   90.00
_cell.angle_gamma   90.00
#
_symmetry.space_group_name_H-M   'P 1'
#
loop_
_entity.id
_entity.type
_entity.pdbx_description
1 polymer ?
#
loop_
_entity_poly.entity_id
_entity_poly.type
_entity_poly.pdbx_seq_one_letter_code
_entity_poly.pdbx_strand_id
1 'polypeptide(L)'
;MPMTVEIKSLSGIDASPYFDDLARLRITVFRAFPYLYDGSVEYERKYLATYADTKGAVFVLALDGRQVVGMSTGMPMAAETDEVKSPFLAAGYDPLQLFYFGESVLLPDYRGHGIGVRFFEEREAHAKYLGFDWCTFCAVERPADHPRRRIKRARTMRDA
;
A
#
# COMPACT_ATOMS: atom_id res chain seq x y z
N MET A 1 -8.70 15.57 -22.43
CA MET A 1 -7.66 14.56 -22.69
C MET A 1 -7.85 13.39 -21.73
N PRO A 2 -7.81 12.16 -22.21
CA PRO A 2 -7.81 11.02 -21.29
C PRO A 2 -6.56 11.07 -20.40
N MET A 3 -6.75 10.76 -19.13
CA MET A 3 -5.66 10.67 -18.17
C MET A 3 -4.79 9.46 -18.53
N THR A 4 -3.50 9.68 -18.73
CA THR A 4 -2.53 8.62 -18.97
C THR A 4 -1.64 8.47 -17.75
N VAL A 5 -1.91 7.44 -16.94
CA VAL A 5 -1.14 7.11 -15.75
C VAL A 5 -0.45 5.78 -15.97
N GLU A 6 0.86 5.77 -15.81
CA GLU A 6 1.67 4.55 -15.83
C GLU A 6 1.68 3.91 -14.45
N ILE A 7 1.48 2.60 -14.39
CA ILE A 7 1.61 1.81 -13.17
C ILE A 7 2.93 1.05 -13.23
N LYS A 8 3.75 1.21 -12.20
CA LYS A 8 5.09 0.63 -12.15
C LYS A 8 5.33 -0.08 -10.81
N SER A 9 5.62 -1.38 -10.89
CA SER A 9 5.96 -2.19 -9.71
C SER A 9 7.48 -2.26 -9.57
N LEU A 10 7.98 -1.95 -8.37
CA LEU A 10 9.40 -1.91 -8.06
C LEU A 10 9.69 -2.70 -6.79
N SER A 11 10.80 -3.42 -6.78
CA SER A 11 11.35 -3.96 -5.52
C SER A 11 11.73 -2.81 -4.59
N GLY A 12 11.88 -3.11 -3.29
CA GLY A 12 12.16 -2.08 -2.31
C GLY A 12 13.35 -1.19 -2.67
N ILE A 13 14.48 -1.80 -3.05
CA ILE A 13 15.70 -1.04 -3.37
C ILE A 13 15.56 -0.21 -4.66
N ASP A 14 14.82 -0.71 -5.65
CA ASP A 14 14.61 -0.02 -6.91
C ASP A 14 13.69 1.19 -6.78
N ALA A 15 12.93 1.27 -5.68
CA ALA A 15 12.09 2.42 -5.37
C ALA A 15 12.86 3.59 -4.75
N SER A 16 14.11 3.39 -4.33
CA SER A 16 14.88 4.42 -3.61
C SER A 16 15.01 5.74 -4.36
N PRO A 17 15.15 5.81 -5.70
CA PRO A 17 15.17 7.08 -6.42
C PRO A 17 13.89 7.92 -6.27
N TYR A 18 12.79 7.29 -5.89
CA TYR A 18 11.49 7.94 -5.73
C TYR A 18 11.18 8.35 -4.29
N PHE A 19 12.03 8.06 -3.32
CA PHE A 19 11.72 8.23 -1.89
C PHE A 19 11.32 9.65 -1.50
N ASP A 20 11.95 10.67 -2.06
CA ASP A 20 11.57 12.06 -1.77
C ASP A 20 10.15 12.35 -2.26
N ASP A 21 9.81 11.89 -3.46
CA ASP A 21 8.47 12.05 -4.03
C ASP A 21 7.43 11.26 -3.23
N LEU A 22 7.77 10.05 -2.81
CA LEU A 22 6.90 9.21 -1.99
C LEU A 22 6.67 9.81 -0.61
N ALA A 23 7.69 10.38 0.00
CA ALA A 23 7.57 11.06 1.28
C ALA A 23 6.61 12.25 1.20
N ARG A 24 6.74 13.08 0.18
CA ARG A 24 5.85 14.22 -0.06
C ARG A 24 4.42 13.78 -0.32
N LEU A 25 4.24 12.73 -1.11
CA LEU A 25 2.93 12.17 -1.42
C LEU A 25 2.23 11.69 -0.14
N ARG A 26 2.93 10.93 0.72
CA ARG A 26 2.38 10.44 1.98
C ARG A 26 1.96 11.59 2.89
N ILE A 27 2.82 12.58 3.06
CA ILE A 27 2.52 13.76 3.87
C ILE A 27 1.28 14.47 3.34
N THR A 28 1.18 14.66 2.04
CA THR A 28 0.04 15.33 1.40
C THR A 28 -1.27 14.58 1.62
N VAL A 29 -1.29 13.28 1.39
CA VAL A 29 -2.50 12.47 1.48
C VAL A 29 -2.94 12.27 2.94
N PHE A 30 -2.01 12.00 3.84
CA PHE A 30 -2.34 11.72 5.24
C PHE A 30 -2.58 12.98 6.07
N ARG A 31 -2.34 14.15 5.53
CA ARG A 31 -2.75 15.41 6.17
C ARG A 31 -4.27 15.55 6.19
N ALA A 32 -4.98 14.94 5.25
CA ALA A 32 -6.43 14.96 5.18
C ALA A 32 -7.09 14.07 6.25
N PHE A 33 -8.33 14.44 6.64
CA PHE A 33 -9.15 13.59 7.52
C PHE A 33 -9.33 12.17 6.93
N PRO A 34 -9.30 11.11 7.72
CA PRO A 34 -9.28 11.05 9.19
C PRO A 34 -7.88 11.05 9.83
N TYR A 35 -6.84 11.06 9.06
CA TYR A 35 -5.47 10.87 9.58
C TYR A 35 -4.92 12.15 10.23
N LEU A 36 -5.15 13.31 9.64
CA LEU A 36 -4.70 14.63 10.12
C LEU A 36 -3.21 14.63 10.49
N TYR A 37 -2.44 13.91 9.73
CA TYR A 37 -1.03 13.64 10.01
C TYR A 37 -0.16 14.82 9.58
N ASP A 38 0.72 15.27 10.47
CA ASP A 38 1.68 16.35 10.22
C ASP A 38 3.10 15.79 10.30
N GLY A 39 3.53 15.11 9.24
CA GLY A 39 4.80 14.43 9.18
C GLY A 39 5.92 15.26 8.57
N SER A 40 7.16 14.78 8.75
CA SER A 40 8.36 15.36 8.12
C SER A 40 8.89 14.42 7.02
N VAL A 41 9.52 15.02 6.00
CA VAL A 41 10.18 14.27 4.93
C VAL A 41 11.25 13.33 5.49
N GLU A 42 11.99 13.77 6.50
CA GLU A 42 13.04 12.96 7.13
C GLU A 42 12.47 11.69 7.79
N TYR A 43 11.40 11.81 8.56
CA TYR A 43 10.73 10.66 9.17
C TYR A 43 10.20 9.70 8.10
N GLU A 44 9.57 10.24 7.06
CA GLU A 44 9.02 9.45 5.97
C GLU A 44 10.10 8.68 5.20
N ARG A 45 11.25 9.30 4.96
CA ARG A 45 12.38 8.62 4.30
C ARG A 45 12.88 7.43 5.11
N LYS A 46 12.96 7.56 6.44
CA LYS A 46 13.33 6.44 7.32
C LYS A 46 12.32 5.30 7.24
N TYR A 47 11.04 5.65 7.26
CA TYR A 47 9.96 4.67 7.13
C TYR A 47 10.05 3.92 5.79
N LEU A 48 10.22 4.64 4.69
CA LEU A 48 10.34 4.05 3.36
C LEU A 48 11.59 3.18 3.22
N ALA A 49 12.70 3.58 3.84
CA ALA A 49 13.93 2.80 3.85
C ALA A 49 13.75 1.43 4.51
N THR A 50 12.92 1.33 5.53
CA THR A 50 12.57 0.05 6.18
C THR A 50 11.95 -0.91 5.16
N TYR A 51 11.03 -0.43 4.32
CA TYR A 51 10.46 -1.23 3.23
C TYR A 51 11.50 -1.62 2.18
N ALA A 52 12.39 -0.70 1.83
CA ALA A 52 13.44 -0.96 0.84
C ALA A 52 14.39 -2.07 1.27
N ASP A 53 14.68 -2.16 2.56
CA ASP A 53 15.58 -3.17 3.13
C ASP A 53 14.88 -4.52 3.39
N THR A 54 13.57 -4.59 3.20
CA THR A 54 12.79 -5.79 3.47
C THR A 54 12.75 -6.68 2.23
N LYS A 55 13.25 -7.90 2.36
CA LYS A 55 13.18 -8.90 1.29
C LYS A 55 11.72 -9.21 0.95
N GLY A 56 11.40 -9.16 -0.33
CA GLY A 56 10.05 -9.43 -0.81
C GLY A 56 9.11 -8.23 -0.79
N ALA A 57 9.54 -7.08 -0.30
CA ALA A 57 8.73 -5.86 -0.35
C ALA A 57 8.55 -5.35 -1.78
N VAL A 58 7.41 -4.72 -2.02
CA VAL A 58 7.06 -4.12 -3.31
C VAL A 58 6.50 -2.73 -3.11
N PHE A 59 6.88 -1.82 -4.01
CA PHE A 59 6.24 -0.52 -4.20
C PHE A 59 5.55 -0.53 -5.56
N VAL A 60 4.27 -0.19 -5.58
CA VAL A 60 3.54 0.01 -6.83
C VAL A 60 3.26 1.49 -6.96
N LEU A 61 3.81 2.11 -7.99
CA LEU A 61 3.72 3.55 -8.22
C LEU A 61 2.72 3.86 -9.33
N ALA A 62 2.01 4.96 -9.17
CA ALA A 62 1.22 5.58 -10.23
C ALA A 62 1.93 6.87 -10.65
N LEU A 63 2.29 6.97 -11.92
CA LEU A 63 3.06 8.06 -12.47
C LEU A 63 2.25 8.79 -13.56
N ASP A 64 2.11 10.09 -13.40
CA ASP A 64 1.62 10.98 -14.45
C ASP A 64 2.84 11.73 -15.01
N GLY A 65 3.35 11.25 -16.14
CA GLY A 65 4.66 11.70 -16.62
C GLY A 65 5.75 11.35 -15.61
N ARG A 66 6.42 12.38 -15.07
CA ARG A 66 7.46 12.22 -14.05
C ARG A 66 6.93 12.39 -12.63
N GLN A 67 5.67 12.81 -12.48
CA GLN A 67 5.06 13.03 -11.18
C GLN A 67 4.54 11.74 -10.59
N VAL A 68 4.94 11.43 -9.36
CA VAL A 68 4.33 10.34 -8.59
C VAL A 68 3.01 10.86 -8.01
N VAL A 69 1.90 10.28 -8.45
CA VAL A 69 0.55 10.69 -8.02
C VAL A 69 -0.10 9.68 -7.09
N GLY A 70 0.48 8.51 -6.96
CA GLY A 70 0.01 7.47 -6.05
C GLY A 70 1.07 6.42 -5.80
N MET A 71 0.92 5.71 -4.70
CA MET A 71 1.75 4.55 -4.37
C MET A 71 0.98 3.55 -3.52
N SER A 72 1.40 2.31 -3.60
CA SER A 72 1.00 1.28 -2.66
C SER A 72 2.19 0.43 -2.27
N THR A 73 2.11 -0.20 -1.11
CA THR A 73 3.19 -1.02 -0.58
C THR A 73 2.69 -2.40 -0.20
N GLY A 74 3.60 -3.34 -0.21
CA GLY A 74 3.36 -4.68 0.28
C GLY A 74 4.66 -5.33 0.76
N MET A 75 4.53 -6.24 1.72
CA MET A 75 5.66 -7.02 2.22
C MET A 75 5.16 -8.33 2.84
N PRO A 76 6.03 -9.34 2.95
CA PRO A 76 5.70 -10.53 3.75
C PRO A 76 5.31 -10.12 5.18
N MET A 77 4.19 -10.66 5.69
CA MET A 77 3.70 -10.34 7.04
C MET A 77 4.75 -10.62 8.12
N ALA A 78 5.56 -11.66 7.93
CA ALA A 78 6.60 -12.02 8.89
C ALA A 78 7.64 -10.92 9.12
N ALA A 79 7.81 -10.01 8.16
CA ALA A 79 8.73 -8.88 8.26
C ALA A 79 8.11 -7.63 8.89
N GLU A 80 6.80 -7.64 9.16
CA GLU A 80 6.10 -6.54 9.78
C GLU A 80 6.39 -6.43 11.29
N THR A 81 5.99 -5.30 11.88
CA THR A 81 6.10 -5.09 13.32
C THR A 81 5.15 -6.01 14.10
N ASP A 82 5.45 -6.25 15.36
CA ASP A 82 4.60 -7.05 16.25
C ASP A 82 3.19 -6.44 16.39
N GLU A 83 3.09 -5.13 16.37
CA GLU A 83 1.82 -4.42 16.43
C GLU A 83 0.91 -4.78 15.24
N VAL A 84 1.46 -4.83 14.04
CA VAL A 84 0.72 -5.23 12.84
C VAL A 84 0.38 -6.72 12.87
N LYS A 85 1.31 -7.57 13.31
CA LYS A 85 1.14 -9.03 13.34
C LYS A 85 0.16 -9.51 14.40
N SER A 86 0.08 -8.84 15.54
CA SER A 86 -0.68 -9.30 16.71
C SER A 86 -2.14 -9.68 16.43
N PRO A 87 -2.93 -8.88 15.70
CA PRO A 87 -4.33 -9.25 15.41
C PRO A 87 -4.44 -10.54 14.58
N PHE A 88 -3.51 -10.77 13.68
CA PHE A 88 -3.50 -11.95 12.82
C PHE A 88 -3.09 -13.20 13.59
N LEU A 89 -2.09 -13.06 14.47
CA LEU A 89 -1.66 -14.15 15.38
C LEU A 89 -2.80 -14.53 16.33
N ALA A 90 -3.48 -13.54 16.92
CA ALA A 90 -4.61 -13.76 17.81
C ALA A 90 -5.77 -14.47 17.10
N ALA A 91 -5.94 -14.24 15.81
CA ALA A 91 -6.96 -14.90 14.98
C ALA A 91 -6.53 -16.29 14.47
N GLY A 92 -5.32 -16.74 14.79
CA GLY A 92 -4.83 -18.07 14.43
C GLY A 92 -4.13 -18.17 13.08
N TYR A 93 -3.80 -17.05 12.45
CA TYR A 93 -3.07 -17.06 11.17
C TYR A 93 -1.56 -17.16 11.40
N ASP A 94 -0.89 -17.88 10.49
CA ASP A 94 0.56 -17.96 10.46
C ASP A 94 1.13 -16.80 9.60
N PRO A 95 1.93 -15.89 10.19
CA PRO A 95 2.51 -14.77 9.44
C PRO A 95 3.35 -15.19 8.24
N LEU A 96 3.95 -16.39 8.26
CA LEU A 96 4.74 -16.91 7.15
C LEU A 96 3.92 -17.20 5.90
N GLN A 97 2.60 -17.34 6.04
CA GLN A 97 1.69 -17.62 4.92
C GLN A 97 1.01 -16.37 4.35
N LEU A 98 1.23 -15.21 4.99
CA LEU A 98 0.53 -13.98 4.67
C LEU A 98 1.46 -12.98 3.99
N PHE A 99 0.94 -12.35 2.94
CA PHE A 99 1.53 -11.16 2.35
C PHE A 99 0.68 -9.95 2.74
N TYR A 100 1.31 -8.94 3.31
CA TYR A 100 0.63 -7.77 3.88
C TYR A 100 0.65 -6.59 2.93
N PHE A 101 -0.52 -6.04 2.63
CA PHE A 101 -0.68 -4.78 1.90
C PHE A 101 -0.66 -3.64 2.90
N GLY A 102 0.44 -2.88 2.90
CA GLY A 102 0.62 -1.82 3.89
C GLY A 102 -0.25 -0.61 3.62
N GLU A 103 -0.01 0.07 2.53
CA GLU A 103 -0.67 1.34 2.22
C GLU A 103 -1.09 1.42 0.77
N SER A 104 -2.12 2.23 0.54
CA SER A 104 -2.49 2.73 -0.77
C SER A 104 -2.81 4.21 -0.62
N VAL A 105 -2.03 5.07 -1.25
CA VAL A 105 -2.22 6.52 -1.24
C VAL A 105 -2.32 7.02 -2.66
N LEU A 106 -3.24 7.94 -2.91
CA LEU A 106 -3.51 8.48 -4.24
C LEU A 106 -4.01 9.91 -4.11
N LEU A 107 -3.44 10.80 -4.90
CA LEU A 107 -3.90 12.19 -4.95
C LEU A 107 -5.38 12.24 -5.35
N PRO A 108 -6.17 13.14 -4.73
CA PRO A 108 -7.62 13.17 -4.94
C PRO A 108 -8.07 13.22 -6.40
N ASP A 109 -7.40 14.02 -7.24
CA ASP A 109 -7.76 14.20 -8.66
C ASP A 109 -7.59 12.95 -9.51
N TYR A 110 -6.85 11.96 -9.00
CA TYR A 110 -6.60 10.69 -9.70
C TYR A 110 -7.51 9.55 -9.23
N ARG A 111 -8.35 9.81 -8.22
CA ARG A 111 -9.30 8.82 -7.70
C ARG A 111 -10.46 8.61 -8.65
N GLY A 112 -11.06 7.42 -8.61
CA GLY A 112 -12.19 7.09 -9.45
C GLY A 112 -11.83 6.67 -10.88
N HIS A 113 -10.56 6.39 -11.17
CA HIS A 113 -10.04 5.98 -12.49
C HIS A 113 -9.49 4.55 -12.51
N GLY A 114 -9.77 3.75 -11.49
CA GLY A 114 -9.34 2.35 -11.44
C GLY A 114 -7.90 2.13 -10.95
N ILE A 115 -7.18 3.17 -10.56
CA ILE A 115 -5.77 3.06 -10.11
C ILE A 115 -5.67 2.21 -8.82
N GLY A 116 -6.60 2.40 -7.87
CA GLY A 116 -6.64 1.62 -6.64
C GLY A 116 -6.79 0.13 -6.90
N VAL A 117 -7.61 -0.26 -7.87
CA VAL A 117 -7.76 -1.65 -8.30
C VAL A 117 -6.44 -2.19 -8.87
N ARG A 118 -5.76 -1.40 -9.71
CA ARG A 118 -4.45 -1.75 -10.25
C ARG A 118 -3.42 -1.96 -9.15
N PHE A 119 -3.44 -1.16 -8.09
CA PHE A 119 -2.58 -1.36 -6.93
C PHE A 119 -2.79 -2.74 -6.29
N PHE A 120 -4.03 -3.16 -6.11
CA PHE A 120 -4.33 -4.50 -5.59
C PHE A 120 -3.85 -5.59 -6.53
N GLU A 121 -4.15 -5.50 -7.82
CA GLU A 121 -3.75 -6.48 -8.83
C GLU A 121 -2.24 -6.68 -8.89
N GLU A 122 -1.47 -5.60 -8.89
CA GLU A 122 -0.01 -5.66 -8.95
C GLU A 122 0.59 -6.26 -7.68
N ARG A 123 0.06 -5.93 -6.50
CA ARG A 123 0.51 -6.52 -5.24
C ARG A 123 0.13 -8.00 -5.13
N GLU A 124 -1.06 -8.37 -5.58
CA GLU A 124 -1.48 -9.77 -5.65
C GLU A 124 -0.57 -10.59 -6.58
N ALA A 125 -0.26 -10.05 -7.74
CA ALA A 125 0.65 -10.71 -8.69
C ALA A 125 2.04 -10.91 -8.09
N HIS A 126 2.56 -9.91 -7.37
CA HIS A 126 3.84 -10.00 -6.69
C HIS A 126 3.82 -11.07 -5.59
N ALA A 127 2.76 -11.09 -4.78
CA ALA A 127 2.60 -12.08 -3.71
C ALA A 127 2.52 -13.51 -4.28
N LYS A 128 1.79 -13.72 -5.36
CA LYS A 128 1.73 -15.01 -6.06
C LYS A 128 3.10 -15.43 -6.59
N TYR A 129 3.83 -14.51 -7.18
CA TYR A 129 5.19 -14.77 -7.67
C TYR A 129 6.12 -15.23 -6.54
N LEU A 130 5.96 -14.69 -5.33
CA LEU A 130 6.72 -15.09 -4.15
C LEU A 130 6.21 -16.39 -3.50
N GLY A 131 5.08 -16.93 -3.95
CA GLY A 131 4.51 -18.18 -3.43
C GLY A 131 3.54 -18.04 -2.27
N PHE A 132 3.02 -16.83 -2.01
CA PHE A 132 2.01 -16.61 -0.97
C PHE A 132 0.61 -16.99 -1.48
N ASP A 133 -0.19 -17.60 -0.60
CA ASP A 133 -1.59 -17.98 -0.89
C ASP A 133 -2.59 -16.90 -0.42
N TRP A 134 -2.19 -16.06 0.53
CA TRP A 134 -3.07 -15.10 1.17
C TRP A 134 -2.48 -13.70 1.16
N CYS A 135 -3.31 -12.73 0.82
CA CYS A 135 -3.02 -11.32 1.00
C CYS A 135 -3.95 -10.74 2.06
N THR A 136 -3.42 -9.88 2.92
CA THR A 136 -4.17 -9.23 3.99
C THR A 136 -3.90 -7.74 4.01
N PHE A 137 -4.82 -6.98 4.57
CA PHE A 137 -4.63 -5.55 4.80
C PHE A 137 -5.52 -5.08 5.95
N CYS A 138 -5.16 -3.93 6.52
CA CYS A 138 -5.97 -3.23 7.49
C CYS A 138 -6.71 -2.08 6.81
N ALA A 139 -7.97 -1.90 7.16
CA ALA A 139 -8.78 -0.79 6.68
C ALA A 139 -9.31 0.01 7.85
N VAL A 140 -9.35 1.34 7.68
CA VAL A 140 -9.95 2.22 8.69
C VAL A 140 -11.44 1.92 8.76
N GLU A 141 -11.92 1.61 9.97
CA GLU A 141 -13.34 1.48 10.23
C GLU A 141 -13.97 2.89 10.31
N ARG A 142 -14.94 3.12 9.46
CA ARG A 142 -15.66 4.40 9.42
C ARG A 142 -17.03 4.26 10.06
N PRO A 143 -17.55 5.32 10.71
CA PRO A 143 -18.92 5.33 11.23
C PRO A 143 -19.93 4.90 10.16
N ALA A 144 -21.07 4.33 10.60
CA ALA A 144 -22.07 3.78 9.68
C ALA A 144 -22.64 4.81 8.71
N ASP A 145 -22.71 6.07 9.15
CA ASP A 145 -23.24 7.21 8.40
C ASP A 145 -22.18 7.92 7.53
N HIS A 146 -20.92 7.44 7.55
CA HIS A 146 -19.87 8.10 6.80
C HIS A 146 -20.04 7.88 5.29
N PRO A 147 -19.98 8.96 4.44
CA PRO A 147 -20.22 8.83 3.00
C PRO A 147 -19.27 7.88 2.26
N ARG A 148 -18.06 7.67 2.80
CA ARG A 148 -17.05 6.78 2.23
C ARG A 148 -17.04 5.39 2.85
N ARG A 149 -18.03 5.07 3.70
CA ARG A 149 -18.13 3.71 4.22
C ARG A 149 -18.59 2.77 3.12
N ARG A 150 -17.76 1.78 2.85
CA ARG A 150 -18.08 0.69 1.92
C ARG A 150 -17.87 -0.63 2.62
N ILE A 151 -18.79 -1.55 2.43
CA ILE A 151 -18.61 -2.93 2.89
C ILE A 151 -17.67 -3.60 1.90
N LYS A 152 -16.49 -4.00 2.38
CA LYS A 152 -15.54 -4.78 1.58
C LYS A 152 -15.67 -6.25 1.95
N ARG A 153 -15.82 -7.11 0.95
CA ARG A 153 -15.73 -8.55 1.14
C ARG A 153 -14.25 -8.96 1.12
N ALA A 154 -13.89 -9.89 1.99
CA ALA A 154 -12.60 -10.54 1.90
C ALA A 154 -12.52 -11.29 0.57
N ARG A 155 -11.38 -11.20 -0.10
CA ARG A 155 -11.12 -11.88 -1.36
C ARG A 155 -9.84 -12.70 -1.22
N THR A 156 -9.89 -13.97 -1.63
CA THR A 156 -8.71 -14.79 -1.72
C THR A 156 -8.08 -14.65 -3.11
N MET A 157 -6.77 -14.89 -3.23
CA MET A 157 -6.11 -14.87 -4.53
C MET A 157 -6.56 -16.01 -5.44
N ARG A 158 -7.21 -17.05 -4.89
CA ARG A 158 -7.79 -18.15 -5.67
C ARG A 158 -9.04 -17.74 -6.43
N ASP A 159 -9.68 -16.65 -6.00
CA ASP A 159 -10.91 -16.11 -6.61
C ASP A 159 -10.59 -15.09 -7.71
N ALA A 160 -9.31 -14.88 -8.02
CA ALA A 160 -8.86 -13.87 -8.96
C ALA A 160 -8.63 -14.45 -10.36
#